data_414c2b6bee005e38df7404c16da7635e
#
_entry.id   414c2b6bee005e38df7404c16da7635e
#
_cell.length_a   1.000
_cell.length_b   1.000
_cell.length_c   1.000
_cell.angle_alpha   90.00
_cell.angle_beta   90.00
_cell.angle_gamma   90.00
#
_symmetry.space_group_name_H-M   'P 1'
#
loop_
_entity.id
_entity.type
_entity.pdbx_description
1 polymer ?
#
loop_
_entity_poly.entity_id
_entity_poly.type
_entity_poly.pdbx_seq_one_letter_code
_entity_poly.pdbx_strand_id
1 'polypeptide(L)'
;MAGDENLKVGIRRELHIVLTTRIFGRLRIWASYVAMVCAGLVSFLFFRFPFNFTRVRGRNHIPRRGERVLFVSNHTTMYDSFLIGVAAYFPENILYPSFPFMNFAARENFFRTWFSKTLFTLLRTVPVERRDHAWLMRKYVDFLERNNLLIFYQGTRSDDLSVIKNGPAYAIAHTQSPISVIPVYHHGIERIFSKGGPETRGLWRWLPRSIFRRPIVIFGQPIDFSECFRITAARERITAINLRIVASIASLQSLAAGSPAQSQ
;
A
#
# COMPACT_ATOMS: atom_id res chain seq x y z
N MET A 1 -22.35 -54.18 7.54
CA MET A 1 -22.72 -53.05 8.41
C MET A 1 -21.56 -52.15 8.86
N ALA A 2 -20.37 -52.68 9.14
CA ALA A 2 -19.21 -51.87 9.57
C ALA A 2 -18.64 -50.89 8.51
N GLY A 3 -18.81 -51.18 7.21
CA GLY A 3 -18.33 -50.32 6.13
C GLY A 3 -19.09 -48.99 5.93
N ASP A 4 -20.40 -49.00 6.26
CA ASP A 4 -21.26 -47.83 6.08
C ASP A 4 -21.10 -46.81 7.21
N GLU A 5 -20.77 -47.25 8.42
CA GLU A 5 -20.46 -46.36 9.55
C GLU A 5 -19.13 -45.64 9.36
N ASN A 6 -18.08 -46.33 8.88
CA ASN A 6 -16.79 -45.72 8.64
C ASN A 6 -16.89 -44.67 7.52
N LEU A 7 -17.69 -44.91 6.48
CA LEU A 7 -17.92 -43.94 5.41
C LEU A 7 -18.63 -42.68 5.93
N LYS A 8 -19.65 -42.84 6.75
CA LYS A 8 -20.41 -41.72 7.37
C LYS A 8 -19.56 -40.89 8.32
N VAL A 9 -18.64 -41.50 9.05
CA VAL A 9 -17.67 -40.83 9.93
C VAL A 9 -16.65 -40.04 9.11
N GLY A 10 -16.15 -40.62 8.01
CA GLY A 10 -15.24 -39.92 7.08
C GLY A 10 -15.88 -38.68 6.47
N ILE A 11 -17.10 -38.81 5.91
CA ILE A 11 -17.85 -37.70 5.30
C ILE A 11 -18.13 -36.59 6.32
N ARG A 12 -18.54 -36.92 7.54
CA ARG A 12 -18.75 -35.94 8.62
C ARG A 12 -17.51 -35.19 8.99
N ARG A 13 -16.34 -35.85 9.02
CA ARG A 13 -15.05 -35.24 9.34
C ARG A 13 -14.59 -34.29 8.25
N GLU A 14 -14.73 -34.65 6.99
CA GLU A 14 -14.41 -33.77 5.86
C GLU A 14 -15.36 -32.56 5.79
N LEU A 15 -16.66 -32.78 5.99
CA LEU A 15 -17.63 -31.67 6.03
C LEU A 15 -17.34 -30.70 7.18
N HIS A 16 -16.94 -31.19 8.33
CA HIS A 16 -16.57 -30.37 9.50
C HIS A 16 -15.30 -29.56 9.20
N ILE A 17 -14.28 -30.15 8.54
CA ILE A 17 -13.05 -29.45 8.15
C ILE A 17 -13.35 -28.35 7.11
N VAL A 18 -14.19 -28.64 6.10
CA VAL A 18 -14.58 -27.66 5.07
C VAL A 18 -15.42 -26.53 5.66
N LEU A 19 -16.35 -26.82 6.55
CA LEU A 19 -17.17 -25.82 7.24
C LEU A 19 -16.33 -24.94 8.15
N THR A 20 -15.45 -25.52 8.96
CA THR A 20 -14.58 -24.75 9.85
C THR A 20 -13.61 -23.85 9.07
N THR A 21 -12.98 -24.34 8.00
CA THR A 21 -12.10 -23.52 7.15
C THR A 21 -12.85 -22.37 6.46
N ARG A 22 -14.10 -22.59 6.03
CA ARG A 22 -14.94 -21.52 5.45
C ARG A 22 -15.35 -20.49 6.51
N ILE A 23 -15.75 -20.93 7.71
CA ILE A 23 -16.14 -20.04 8.81
C ILE A 23 -14.93 -19.20 9.27
N PHE A 24 -13.78 -19.82 9.50
CA PHE A 24 -12.54 -19.11 9.85
C PHE A 24 -12.07 -18.17 8.73
N GLY A 25 -12.23 -18.54 7.47
CA GLY A 25 -11.99 -17.68 6.33
C GLY A 25 -12.85 -16.42 6.34
N ARG A 26 -14.17 -16.58 6.57
CA ARG A 26 -15.12 -15.46 6.68
C ARG A 26 -14.83 -14.58 7.89
N LEU A 27 -14.58 -15.16 9.07
CA LEU A 27 -14.20 -14.42 10.28
C LEU A 27 -12.93 -13.58 10.05
N ARG A 28 -11.93 -14.13 9.37
CA ARG A 28 -10.70 -13.39 9.05
C ARG A 28 -10.95 -12.23 8.10
N ILE A 29 -11.84 -12.39 7.12
CA ILE A 29 -12.23 -11.31 6.20
C ILE A 29 -12.92 -10.19 6.98
N TRP A 30 -13.88 -10.52 7.84
CA TRP A 30 -14.57 -9.55 8.70
C TRP A 30 -13.61 -8.87 9.68
N ALA A 31 -12.73 -9.62 10.33
CA ALA A 31 -11.73 -9.07 11.23
C ALA A 31 -10.78 -8.10 10.48
N SER A 32 -10.35 -8.45 9.27
CA SER A 32 -9.56 -7.55 8.42
C SER A 32 -10.34 -6.28 8.04
N TYR A 33 -11.61 -6.42 7.70
CA TYR A 33 -12.46 -5.27 7.39
C TYR A 33 -12.59 -4.33 8.59
N VAL A 34 -12.94 -4.86 9.77
CA VAL A 34 -13.04 -4.07 11.00
C VAL A 34 -11.72 -3.39 11.33
N ALA A 35 -10.61 -4.12 11.27
CA ALA A 35 -9.27 -3.57 11.51
C ALA A 35 -8.94 -2.43 10.55
N MET A 36 -9.27 -2.57 9.26
CA MET A 36 -9.06 -1.52 8.24
C MET A 36 -9.94 -0.28 8.48
N VAL A 37 -11.20 -0.47 8.89
CA VAL A 37 -12.09 0.65 9.23
C VAL A 37 -11.59 1.38 10.49
N CYS A 38 -11.23 0.65 11.54
CA CYS A 38 -10.67 1.23 12.77
C CYS A 38 -9.36 1.99 12.48
N ALA A 39 -8.43 1.35 11.76
CA ALA A 39 -7.19 2.00 11.37
C ALA A 39 -7.43 3.22 10.48
N GLY A 40 -8.39 3.16 9.57
CA GLY A 40 -8.83 4.28 8.74
C GLY A 40 -9.36 5.43 9.57
N LEU A 41 -10.24 5.15 10.54
CA LEU A 41 -10.79 6.17 11.44
C LEU A 41 -9.71 6.83 12.30
N VAL A 42 -8.87 6.02 12.94
CA VAL A 42 -7.74 6.53 13.75
C VAL A 42 -6.80 7.38 12.90
N SER A 43 -6.45 6.89 11.72
CA SER A 43 -5.58 7.63 10.79
C SER A 43 -6.26 8.91 10.28
N PHE A 44 -7.57 8.89 10.03
CA PHE A 44 -8.32 10.08 9.62
C PHE A 44 -8.31 11.14 10.72
N LEU A 45 -8.67 10.78 11.95
CA LEU A 45 -8.63 11.69 13.09
C LEU A 45 -7.23 12.27 13.30
N PHE A 46 -6.20 11.45 13.11
CA PHE A 46 -4.82 11.87 13.29
C PHE A 46 -4.31 12.75 12.14
N PHE A 47 -4.51 12.35 10.87
CA PHE A 47 -3.94 13.07 9.73
C PHE A 47 -4.81 14.20 9.19
N ARG A 48 -6.15 14.14 9.38
CA ARG A 48 -7.05 15.13 8.80
C ARG A 48 -7.57 16.14 9.80
N PHE A 49 -8.13 15.69 10.90
CA PHE A 49 -8.71 16.54 11.94
C PHE A 49 -9.00 15.68 13.19
N PRO A 50 -8.73 16.16 14.43
CA PRO A 50 -8.26 17.51 14.79
C PRO A 50 -6.73 17.66 14.88
N PHE A 51 -5.96 16.57 14.78
CA PHE A 51 -4.53 16.61 15.14
C PHE A 51 -3.64 17.15 14.02
N ASN A 52 -4.04 16.95 12.76
CA ASN A 52 -3.32 17.48 11.60
C ASN A 52 -4.31 17.90 10.53
N PHE A 53 -3.83 18.59 9.47
CA PHE A 53 -4.68 19.15 8.44
C PHE A 53 -4.15 18.79 7.05
N THR A 54 -4.08 17.51 6.76
CA THR A 54 -3.57 17.02 5.47
C THR A 54 -4.36 17.61 4.31
N ARG A 55 -3.65 18.22 3.36
CA ARG A 55 -4.21 18.66 2.08
C ARG A 55 -4.17 17.51 1.08
N VAL A 56 -5.30 17.18 0.48
CA VAL A 56 -5.40 16.13 -0.55
C VAL A 56 -5.83 16.75 -1.86
N ARG A 57 -5.10 16.44 -2.94
CA ARG A 57 -5.39 16.90 -4.31
C ARG A 57 -5.45 15.71 -5.26
N GLY A 58 -6.22 15.83 -6.32
CA GLY A 58 -6.29 14.83 -7.39
C GLY A 58 -6.94 13.50 -7.01
N ARG A 59 -7.69 13.43 -5.90
CA ARG A 59 -8.39 12.22 -5.47
C ARG A 59 -9.38 11.70 -6.52
N ASN A 60 -9.91 12.58 -7.35
CA ASN A 60 -10.80 12.27 -8.47
C ASN A 60 -10.10 11.50 -9.61
N HIS A 61 -8.77 11.45 -9.63
CA HIS A 61 -8.00 10.66 -10.60
C HIS A 61 -7.97 9.17 -10.27
N ILE A 62 -8.37 8.79 -9.04
CA ILE A 62 -8.37 7.40 -8.61
C ILE A 62 -9.61 6.70 -9.16
N PRO A 63 -9.47 5.66 -10.00
CA PRO A 63 -10.59 4.86 -10.48
C PRO A 63 -11.34 4.22 -9.32
N ARG A 64 -12.66 4.31 -9.33
CA ARG A 64 -13.50 3.77 -8.25
C ARG A 64 -14.08 2.40 -8.54
N ARG A 65 -14.12 1.99 -9.82
CA ARG A 65 -14.69 0.71 -10.26
C ARG A 65 -13.97 0.19 -11.49
N GLY A 66 -13.95 -1.13 -11.63
CA GLY A 66 -13.55 -1.83 -12.85
C GLY A 66 -12.08 -2.21 -12.94
N GLU A 67 -11.17 -1.30 -12.68
CA GLU A 67 -9.73 -1.52 -12.82
C GLU A 67 -9.02 -1.70 -11.48
N ARG A 68 -7.96 -2.47 -11.47
CA ARG A 68 -7.03 -2.51 -10.35
C ARG A 68 -6.18 -1.25 -10.35
N VAL A 69 -5.88 -0.76 -9.16
CA VAL A 69 -5.07 0.45 -9.01
C VAL A 69 -3.72 0.10 -8.41
N LEU A 70 -2.67 0.48 -9.12
CA LEU A 70 -1.32 0.50 -8.57
C LEU A 70 -0.96 1.93 -8.19
N PHE A 71 -0.83 2.19 -6.90
CA PHE A 71 -0.25 3.45 -6.43
C PHE A 71 1.26 3.33 -6.40
N VAL A 72 1.95 4.28 -7.02
CA VAL A 72 3.40 4.38 -6.97
C VAL A 72 3.77 5.68 -6.30
N SER A 73 4.44 5.60 -5.14
CA SER A 73 4.68 6.77 -4.29
C SER A 73 6.13 6.88 -3.84
N ASN A 74 6.55 8.09 -3.50
CA ASN A 74 7.76 8.32 -2.71
C ASN A 74 7.60 7.77 -1.28
N HIS A 75 8.72 7.57 -0.57
CA HIS A 75 8.74 6.96 0.76
C HIS A 75 9.63 7.74 1.73
N THR A 76 9.05 8.33 2.76
CA THR A 76 9.76 9.16 3.73
C THR A 76 9.68 8.59 5.15
N THR A 77 8.53 8.04 5.55
CA THR A 77 8.30 7.52 6.90
C THR A 77 7.63 6.15 6.90
N MET A 78 7.58 5.49 8.03
CA MET A 78 6.86 4.21 8.17
C MET A 78 5.33 4.36 8.11
N TYR A 79 4.81 5.57 8.19
CA TYR A 79 3.38 5.88 8.24
C TYR A 79 2.80 6.33 6.90
N ASP A 80 3.61 6.41 5.86
CA ASP A 80 3.20 6.90 4.54
C ASP A 80 2.00 6.13 3.97
N SER A 81 1.98 4.81 4.15
CA SER A 81 0.86 3.97 3.68
C SER A 81 -0.47 4.30 4.39
N PHE A 82 -0.43 4.67 5.67
CA PHE A 82 -1.63 5.09 6.41
C PHE A 82 -2.12 6.46 5.92
N LEU A 83 -1.20 7.41 5.74
CA LEU A 83 -1.52 8.72 5.19
C LEU A 83 -2.14 8.63 3.79
N ILE A 84 -1.49 7.87 2.89
CA ILE A 84 -1.97 7.68 1.52
C ILE A 84 -3.31 6.92 1.52
N GLY A 85 -3.46 5.88 2.35
CA GLY A 85 -4.67 5.09 2.45
C GLY A 85 -5.89 5.92 2.87
N VAL A 86 -5.71 6.76 3.89
CA VAL A 86 -6.76 7.69 4.33
C VAL A 86 -7.06 8.74 3.26
N ALA A 87 -6.02 9.30 2.64
CA ALA A 87 -6.20 10.30 1.59
C ALA A 87 -6.92 9.72 0.36
N ALA A 88 -6.65 8.46 0.00
CA ALA A 88 -7.24 7.80 -1.16
C ALA A 88 -8.68 7.34 -0.92
N TYR A 89 -8.94 6.68 0.20
CA TYR A 89 -10.11 5.83 0.34
C TYR A 89 -11.02 6.11 1.54
N PHE A 90 -10.60 6.92 2.51
CA PHE A 90 -11.47 7.21 3.64
C PHE A 90 -12.40 8.41 3.32
N PRO A 91 -13.70 8.39 3.65
CA PRO A 91 -14.42 7.33 4.38
C PRO A 91 -15.01 6.20 3.52
N GLU A 92 -14.86 6.22 2.20
CA GLU A 92 -15.52 5.27 1.29
C GLU A 92 -15.15 3.80 1.55
N ASN A 93 -13.98 3.53 2.15
CA ASN A 93 -13.59 2.17 2.55
C ASN A 93 -14.53 1.55 3.60
N ILE A 94 -15.38 2.34 4.28
CA ILE A 94 -16.42 1.85 5.17
C ILE A 94 -17.53 1.13 4.38
N LEU A 95 -17.84 1.63 3.18
CA LEU A 95 -18.86 1.04 2.32
C LEU A 95 -18.29 0.01 1.34
N TYR A 96 -17.01 0.15 0.99
CA TYR A 96 -16.35 -0.65 -0.03
C TYR A 96 -15.06 -1.27 0.51
N PRO A 97 -15.15 -2.40 1.22
CA PRO A 97 -13.99 -3.03 1.88
C PRO A 97 -12.92 -3.57 0.90
N SER A 98 -13.22 -3.64 -0.40
CA SER A 98 -12.26 -4.01 -1.44
C SER A 98 -11.34 -2.87 -1.89
N PHE A 99 -11.70 -1.61 -1.63
CA PHE A 99 -10.93 -0.45 -2.08
C PHE A 99 -9.53 -0.32 -1.48
N PRO A 100 -9.33 -0.57 -0.17
CA PRO A 100 -8.01 -0.41 0.39
C PRO A 100 -6.97 -1.27 -0.33
N PHE A 101 -5.81 -0.68 -0.57
CA PHE A 101 -4.69 -1.37 -1.19
C PHE A 101 -3.96 -2.29 -0.20
N MET A 102 -3.26 -3.27 -0.76
CA MET A 102 -2.25 -4.02 -0.04
C MET A 102 -0.91 -3.26 -0.09
N ASN A 103 -0.13 -3.36 0.96
CA ASN A 103 1.23 -2.84 0.99
C ASN A 103 2.22 -3.91 1.45
N PHE A 104 3.50 -3.65 1.21
CA PHE A 104 4.59 -4.56 1.55
C PHE A 104 5.46 -3.91 2.62
N ALA A 105 5.77 -4.66 3.68
CA ALA A 105 6.60 -4.16 4.75
C ALA A 105 7.66 -5.17 5.18
N ALA A 106 8.83 -4.66 5.54
CA ALA A 106 9.95 -5.47 5.96
C ALA A 106 9.59 -6.30 7.21
N ARG A 107 9.73 -7.63 7.10
CA ARG A 107 9.37 -8.59 8.14
C ARG A 107 10.04 -8.28 9.46
N GLU A 108 11.33 -7.92 9.42
CA GLU A 108 12.13 -7.58 10.59
C GLU A 108 11.63 -6.35 11.36
N ASN A 109 10.84 -5.48 10.73
CA ASN A 109 10.35 -4.25 11.36
C ASN A 109 8.95 -4.39 11.96
N PHE A 110 8.04 -5.13 11.28
CA PHE A 110 6.61 -5.11 11.57
C PHE A 110 6.05 -6.46 12.01
N PHE A 111 6.77 -7.57 11.82
CA PHE A 111 6.25 -8.92 12.06
C PHE A 111 7.06 -9.69 13.13
N ARG A 112 7.59 -8.97 14.12
CA ARG A 112 8.47 -9.57 15.15
C ARG A 112 7.71 -10.33 16.24
N THR A 113 6.53 -9.85 16.64
CA THR A 113 5.71 -10.43 17.69
C THR A 113 4.45 -11.05 17.09
N TRP A 114 3.84 -11.99 17.81
CA TRP A 114 2.54 -12.55 17.41
C TRP A 114 1.49 -11.47 17.20
N PHE A 115 1.39 -10.51 18.13
CA PHE A 115 0.44 -9.41 18.06
C PHE A 115 0.65 -8.55 16.81
N SER A 116 1.88 -8.09 16.58
CA SER A 116 2.18 -7.26 15.42
C SER A 116 1.98 -8.03 14.10
N LYS A 117 2.34 -9.32 14.05
CA LYS A 117 2.07 -10.18 12.89
C LYS A 117 0.59 -10.24 12.58
N THR A 118 -0.26 -10.50 13.57
CA THR A 118 -1.73 -10.56 13.40
C THR A 118 -2.28 -9.22 12.95
N LEU A 119 -1.92 -8.13 13.65
CA LEU A 119 -2.38 -6.79 13.34
C LEU A 119 -2.04 -6.38 11.90
N PHE A 120 -0.77 -6.46 11.50
CA PHE A 120 -0.36 -6.05 10.15
C PHE A 120 -0.92 -6.96 9.06
N THR A 121 -1.14 -8.24 9.33
CA THR A 121 -1.84 -9.15 8.41
C THR A 121 -3.31 -8.71 8.21
N LEU A 122 -4.01 -8.35 9.29
CA LEU A 122 -5.37 -7.82 9.22
C LEU A 122 -5.42 -6.48 8.47
N LEU A 123 -4.39 -5.65 8.61
CA LEU A 123 -4.22 -4.39 7.86
C LEU A 123 -3.69 -4.59 6.42
N ARG A 124 -3.82 -5.79 5.85
CA ARG A 124 -3.42 -6.13 4.48
C ARG A 124 -1.95 -5.83 4.16
N THR A 125 -1.09 -5.94 5.16
CA THR A 125 0.35 -5.75 4.98
C THR A 125 1.01 -7.12 4.76
N VAL A 126 1.76 -7.23 3.67
CA VAL A 126 2.48 -8.45 3.29
C VAL A 126 3.91 -8.38 3.82
N PRO A 127 4.37 -9.38 4.61
CA PRO A 127 5.75 -9.41 5.06
C PRO A 127 6.71 -9.69 3.90
N VAL A 128 7.78 -8.92 3.81
CA VAL A 128 8.83 -9.04 2.79
C VAL A 128 10.16 -9.35 3.43
N GLU A 129 10.88 -10.30 2.86
CA GLU A 129 12.28 -10.54 3.13
C GLU A 129 13.12 -9.79 2.08
N ARG A 130 13.96 -8.87 2.54
CA ARG A 130 14.73 -7.97 1.65
C ARG A 130 15.76 -8.69 0.78
N ARG A 131 16.09 -9.93 1.12
CA ARG A 131 17.12 -10.72 0.41
C ARG A 131 16.59 -11.43 -0.83
N ASP A 132 15.28 -11.68 -0.92
CA ASP A 132 14.68 -12.40 -2.06
C ASP A 132 13.95 -11.42 -3.00
N HIS A 133 14.73 -10.78 -3.85
CA HIS A 133 14.19 -9.84 -4.84
C HIS A 133 13.32 -10.54 -5.90
N ALA A 134 13.69 -11.75 -6.34
CA ALA A 134 12.93 -12.45 -7.37
C ALA A 134 11.55 -12.88 -6.87
N TRP A 135 11.46 -13.35 -5.63
CA TRP A 135 10.20 -13.67 -4.98
C TRP A 135 9.32 -12.41 -4.87
N LEU A 136 9.90 -11.30 -4.42
CA LEU A 136 9.18 -10.04 -4.26
C LEU A 136 8.60 -9.54 -5.57
N MET A 137 9.37 -9.57 -6.66
CA MET A 137 8.90 -9.16 -7.99
C MET A 137 7.69 -9.99 -8.45
N ARG A 138 7.77 -11.32 -8.33
CA ARG A 138 6.63 -12.20 -8.64
C ARG A 138 5.41 -11.89 -7.77
N LYS A 139 5.61 -11.63 -6.48
CA LYS A 139 4.53 -11.29 -5.55
C LYS A 139 3.84 -9.98 -5.91
N TYR A 140 4.56 -8.98 -6.38
CA TYR A 140 3.93 -7.74 -6.86
C TYR A 140 2.94 -8.02 -7.99
N VAL A 141 3.31 -8.85 -8.97
CA VAL A 141 2.43 -9.25 -10.06
C VAL A 141 1.23 -10.04 -9.52
N ASP A 142 1.48 -11.13 -8.76
CA ASP A 142 0.42 -12.00 -8.21
C ASP A 142 -0.64 -11.22 -7.41
N PHE A 143 -0.19 -10.24 -6.60
CA PHE A 143 -1.09 -9.43 -5.79
C PHE A 143 -1.83 -8.39 -6.63
N LEU A 144 -1.16 -7.77 -7.60
CA LEU A 144 -1.77 -6.76 -8.47
C LEU A 144 -2.87 -7.33 -9.35
N GLU A 145 -2.76 -8.60 -9.77
CA GLU A 145 -3.81 -9.30 -10.51
C GLU A 145 -5.15 -9.39 -9.74
N ARG A 146 -5.12 -9.26 -8.41
CA ARG A 146 -6.30 -9.50 -7.56
C ARG A 146 -6.68 -8.34 -6.65
N ASN A 147 -5.77 -7.40 -6.41
CA ASN A 147 -5.93 -6.35 -5.41
C ASN A 147 -5.39 -5.02 -5.91
N ASN A 148 -5.86 -3.93 -5.30
CA ASN A 148 -5.15 -2.65 -5.38
C ASN A 148 -3.84 -2.77 -4.60
N LEU A 149 -2.80 -2.09 -5.06
CA LEU A 149 -1.46 -2.22 -4.51
C LEU A 149 -0.82 -0.84 -4.31
N LEU A 150 -0.07 -0.68 -3.24
CA LEU A 150 0.83 0.47 -3.04
C LEU A 150 2.28 -0.02 -3.07
N ILE A 151 3.08 0.54 -3.95
CA ILE A 151 4.52 0.30 -4.02
C ILE A 151 5.26 1.63 -3.87
N PHE A 152 6.18 1.67 -2.92
CA PHE A 152 7.13 2.77 -2.80
C PHE A 152 8.29 2.53 -3.77
N TYR A 153 8.38 3.35 -4.82
CA TYR A 153 9.31 3.11 -5.94
C TYR A 153 10.78 3.19 -5.56
N GLN A 154 11.11 3.89 -4.47
CA GLN A 154 12.46 3.96 -3.93
C GLN A 154 12.92 2.67 -3.24
N GLY A 155 11.97 1.80 -2.85
CA GLY A 155 12.22 0.53 -2.14
C GLY A 155 12.71 0.68 -0.70
N THR A 156 13.17 1.87 -0.34
CA THR A 156 13.58 2.29 1.01
C THR A 156 13.18 3.74 1.23
N ARG A 157 13.12 4.16 2.50
CA ARG A 157 12.86 5.58 2.81
C ARG A 157 14.02 6.44 2.34
N SER A 158 13.73 7.44 1.52
CA SER A 158 14.70 8.38 0.96
C SER A 158 14.03 9.71 0.65
N ASP A 159 14.77 10.81 0.83
CA ASP A 159 14.38 12.14 0.37
C ASP A 159 14.75 12.36 -1.10
N ASP A 160 15.66 11.56 -1.62
CA ASP A 160 16.08 11.61 -3.01
C ASP A 160 15.05 10.91 -3.90
N LEU A 161 14.31 11.69 -4.67
CA LEU A 161 13.30 11.21 -5.59
C LEU A 161 13.87 10.53 -6.85
N SER A 162 15.17 10.67 -7.10
CA SER A 162 15.83 10.01 -8.24
C SER A 162 16.12 8.53 -7.99
N VAL A 163 16.16 8.11 -6.72
CA VAL A 163 16.37 6.71 -6.34
C VAL A 163 15.17 5.88 -6.76
N ILE A 164 15.36 4.95 -7.68
CA ILE A 164 14.31 4.07 -8.17
C ILE A 164 14.73 2.60 -8.12
N LYS A 165 13.79 1.73 -7.76
CA LYS A 165 13.92 0.27 -7.82
C LYS A 165 12.94 -0.27 -8.87
N ASN A 166 13.31 -1.39 -9.48
CA ASN A 166 12.54 -1.97 -10.60
C ASN A 166 11.20 -2.60 -10.20
N GLY A 167 10.85 -2.62 -8.90
CA GLY A 167 9.63 -3.26 -8.40
C GLY A 167 8.35 -2.81 -9.09
N PRO A 168 8.03 -1.51 -9.10
CA PRO A 168 6.85 -1.01 -9.78
C PRO A 168 6.86 -1.31 -11.28
N ALA A 169 7.98 -1.02 -11.96
CA ALA A 169 8.10 -1.24 -13.40
C ALA A 169 7.97 -2.72 -13.79
N TYR A 170 8.53 -3.60 -12.97
CA TYR A 170 8.37 -5.04 -13.17
C TYR A 170 6.90 -5.46 -13.03
N ALA A 171 6.21 -4.99 -11.99
CA ALA A 171 4.78 -5.28 -11.80
C ALA A 171 3.94 -4.79 -12.99
N ILE A 172 4.18 -3.56 -13.46
CA ILE A 172 3.49 -2.97 -14.62
C ILE A 172 3.76 -3.78 -15.90
N ALA A 173 5.01 -4.17 -16.13
CA ALA A 173 5.41 -4.86 -17.36
C ALA A 173 4.90 -6.31 -17.46
N HIS A 174 4.57 -6.96 -16.34
CA HIS A 174 4.25 -8.39 -16.30
C HIS A 174 2.81 -8.69 -15.84
N THR A 175 2.03 -7.71 -15.38
CA THR A 175 0.61 -7.92 -15.09
C THR A 175 -0.18 -8.11 -16.38
N GLN A 176 -1.15 -9.03 -16.35
CA GLN A 176 -2.02 -9.35 -17.48
C GLN A 176 -3.37 -8.62 -17.39
N SER A 177 -3.78 -8.26 -16.19
CA SER A 177 -5.03 -7.54 -15.94
C SER A 177 -4.90 -6.05 -16.29
N PRO A 178 -5.98 -5.40 -16.75
CA PRO A 178 -6.00 -3.95 -16.87
C PRO A 178 -5.75 -3.29 -15.51
N ILE A 179 -4.81 -2.37 -15.47
CA ILE A 179 -4.44 -1.62 -14.27
C ILE A 179 -4.35 -0.13 -14.56
N SER A 180 -4.80 0.68 -13.61
CA SER A 180 -4.52 2.11 -13.57
C SER A 180 -3.34 2.38 -12.65
N VAL A 181 -2.29 2.99 -13.16
CA VAL A 181 -1.11 3.35 -12.36
C VAL A 181 -1.20 4.82 -11.95
N ILE A 182 -1.40 5.06 -10.67
CA ILE A 182 -1.58 6.40 -10.10
C ILE A 182 -0.28 6.83 -9.42
N PRO A 183 0.41 7.85 -9.94
CA PRO A 183 1.55 8.44 -9.25
C PRO A 183 1.07 9.22 -8.04
N VAL A 184 1.76 9.06 -6.92
CA VAL A 184 1.43 9.74 -5.65
C VAL A 184 2.68 10.44 -5.13
N TYR A 185 2.54 11.73 -4.86
CA TYR A 185 3.55 12.50 -4.15
C TYR A 185 3.00 12.93 -2.79
N HIS A 186 3.76 12.71 -1.74
CA HIS A 186 3.44 13.24 -0.43
C HIS A 186 4.65 13.92 0.21
N HIS A 187 4.38 14.90 1.06
CA HIS A 187 5.38 15.67 1.78
C HIS A 187 4.81 16.20 3.09
N GLY A 188 5.67 16.45 4.09
CA GLY A 188 5.31 17.04 5.37
C GLY A 188 4.97 16.03 6.47
N ILE A 189 4.81 14.74 6.16
CA ILE A 189 4.61 13.68 7.15
C ILE A 189 5.89 13.44 7.98
N GLU A 190 7.06 13.68 7.40
CA GLU A 190 8.37 13.61 8.06
C GLU A 190 8.57 14.67 9.14
N ARG A 191 7.71 15.70 9.16
CA ARG A 191 7.64 16.69 10.25
C ARG A 191 6.81 16.20 11.42
N ILE A 192 5.94 15.21 11.19
CA ILE A 192 5.07 14.59 12.20
C ILE A 192 5.78 13.39 12.82
N PHE A 193 6.32 12.51 11.99
CA PHE A 193 6.98 11.28 12.39
C PHE A 193 8.45 11.28 12.03
N SER A 194 9.23 10.55 12.82
CA SER A 194 10.64 10.34 12.50
C SER A 194 10.80 9.55 11.19
N LYS A 195 11.77 9.95 10.37
CA LYS A 195 12.21 9.15 9.21
C LYS A 195 12.78 7.78 9.61
N GLY A 196 13.05 7.59 10.90
CA GLY A 196 13.70 6.42 11.46
C GLY A 196 15.21 6.49 11.27
N GLY A 197 15.93 6.36 12.35
CA GLY A 197 17.38 6.34 12.41
C GLY A 197 17.81 5.69 13.71
N PRO A 198 19.10 5.50 13.96
CA PRO A 198 19.63 4.94 15.19
C PRO A 198 19.20 5.72 16.44
N GLU A 199 18.86 7.01 16.27
CA GLU A 199 18.43 7.92 17.34
C GLU A 199 17.01 7.61 17.85
N THR A 200 16.18 6.90 17.09
CA THR A 200 14.80 6.55 17.44
C THR A 200 14.67 5.06 17.73
N ARG A 201 15.21 4.63 18.88
CA ARG A 201 15.06 3.26 19.36
C ARG A 201 13.81 3.10 20.24
N GLY A 202 13.27 1.88 20.33
CA GLY A 202 12.15 1.54 21.21
C GLY A 202 10.79 2.09 20.77
N LEU A 203 9.93 2.39 21.73
CA LEU A 203 8.55 2.86 21.50
C LEU A 203 8.50 4.27 20.91
N TRP A 204 9.49 5.11 21.18
CA TRP A 204 9.53 6.50 20.70
C TRP A 204 9.53 6.62 19.17
N ARG A 205 10.00 5.61 18.45
CA ARG A 205 9.94 5.58 16.97
C ARG A 205 8.50 5.54 16.42
N TRP A 206 7.54 5.13 17.25
CA TRP A 206 6.13 4.99 16.87
C TRP A 206 5.30 6.23 17.20
N LEU A 207 5.81 7.11 18.07
CA LEU A 207 5.09 8.29 18.50
C LEU A 207 5.32 9.47 17.55
N PRO A 208 4.29 10.34 17.38
CA PRO A 208 4.46 11.59 16.65
C PRO A 208 5.39 12.53 17.41
N ARG A 209 6.28 13.20 16.70
CA ARG A 209 7.16 14.25 17.23
C ARG A 209 6.46 15.60 17.31
N SER A 210 5.49 15.82 16.45
CA SER A 210 4.68 17.04 16.42
C SER A 210 3.30 16.76 15.87
N ILE A 211 2.37 17.65 16.19
CA ILE A 211 0.99 17.70 15.69
C ILE A 211 0.70 19.09 15.11
N PHE A 212 -0.50 19.30 14.62
CA PHE A 212 -0.96 20.55 13.99
C PHE A 212 -0.14 20.91 12.74
N ARG A 213 0.30 19.88 11.99
CA ARG A 213 0.99 20.03 10.72
C ARG A 213 0.02 19.92 9.54
N ARG A 214 0.50 20.36 8.38
CA ARG A 214 -0.27 20.36 7.13
C ARG A 214 0.45 19.54 6.06
N PRO A 215 0.54 18.21 6.22
CA PRO A 215 1.10 17.39 5.15
C PRO A 215 0.25 17.49 3.89
N ILE A 216 0.85 17.21 2.75
CA ILE A 216 0.17 17.20 1.46
C ILE A 216 0.26 15.81 0.84
N VAL A 217 -0.83 15.38 0.19
CA VAL A 217 -0.86 14.18 -0.67
C VAL A 217 -1.49 14.59 -1.99
N ILE A 218 -0.78 14.32 -3.08
CA ILE A 218 -1.22 14.63 -4.44
C ILE A 218 -1.29 13.33 -5.24
N PHE A 219 -2.46 13.01 -5.77
CA PHE A 219 -2.67 11.92 -6.73
C PHE A 219 -2.62 12.49 -8.15
N GLY A 220 -1.68 12.03 -8.96
CA GLY A 220 -1.60 12.42 -10.37
C GLY A 220 -2.62 11.72 -11.24
N GLN A 221 -2.70 12.13 -12.50
CA GLN A 221 -3.45 11.40 -13.52
C GLN A 221 -2.86 10.00 -13.71
N PRO A 222 -3.66 8.99 -14.12
CA PRO A 222 -3.13 7.69 -14.52
C PRO A 222 -2.01 7.84 -15.53
N ILE A 223 -0.90 7.14 -15.31
CA ILE A 223 0.25 7.19 -16.21
C ILE A 223 -0.04 6.30 -17.42
N ASP A 224 0.09 6.84 -18.61
CA ASP A 224 0.06 6.07 -19.84
C ASP A 224 1.44 5.47 -20.14
N PHE A 225 1.50 4.16 -20.33
CA PHE A 225 2.71 3.40 -20.67
C PHE A 225 2.68 2.83 -22.08
N SER A 226 1.74 3.22 -22.94
CA SER A 226 1.57 2.67 -24.30
C SER A 226 2.87 2.67 -25.08
N GLU A 227 3.63 3.78 -25.05
CA GLU A 227 4.93 3.91 -25.72
C GLU A 227 5.98 2.95 -25.13
N CYS A 228 5.95 2.73 -23.81
CA CYS A 228 6.90 1.81 -23.17
C CYS A 228 6.66 0.35 -23.62
N PHE A 229 5.42 -0.03 -23.89
CA PHE A 229 5.08 -1.37 -24.33
C PHE A 229 5.45 -1.65 -25.80
N ARG A 230 5.74 -0.62 -26.61
CA ARG A 230 6.30 -0.77 -27.95
C ARG A 230 7.77 -1.21 -27.94
N ILE A 231 8.46 -1.01 -26.81
CA ILE A 231 9.87 -1.42 -26.67
C ILE A 231 9.94 -2.94 -26.50
N THR A 232 10.61 -3.63 -27.43
CA THR A 232 10.72 -5.10 -27.44
C THR A 232 11.70 -5.60 -26.37
N ALA A 233 12.82 -4.90 -26.18
CA ALA A 233 13.84 -5.27 -25.21
C ALA A 233 13.33 -5.09 -23.76
N ALA A 234 13.18 -6.18 -23.02
CA ALA A 234 12.58 -6.19 -21.70
C ALA A 234 13.28 -5.24 -20.70
N ARG A 235 14.61 -5.18 -20.74
CA ARG A 235 15.40 -4.31 -19.85
C ARG A 235 15.17 -2.82 -20.17
N GLU A 236 15.12 -2.46 -21.44
CA GLU A 236 14.87 -1.09 -21.87
C GLU A 236 13.43 -0.66 -21.54
N ARG A 237 12.45 -1.57 -21.71
CA ARG A 237 11.06 -1.36 -21.32
C ARG A 237 10.94 -1.03 -19.82
N ILE A 238 11.58 -1.82 -18.95
CA ILE A 238 11.61 -1.57 -17.51
C ILE A 238 12.22 -0.20 -17.21
N THR A 239 13.29 0.16 -17.88
CA THR A 239 13.95 1.47 -17.71
C THR A 239 13.02 2.60 -18.14
N ALA A 240 12.35 2.48 -19.29
CA ALA A 240 11.41 3.49 -19.79
C ALA A 240 10.21 3.68 -18.85
N ILE A 241 9.65 2.58 -18.31
CA ILE A 241 8.57 2.65 -17.32
C ILE A 241 9.05 3.37 -16.05
N ASN A 242 10.23 3.05 -15.55
CA ASN A 242 10.82 3.70 -14.38
C ASN A 242 11.00 5.21 -14.59
N LEU A 243 11.55 5.62 -15.72
CA LEU A 243 11.73 7.05 -16.05
C LEU A 243 10.39 7.78 -16.08
N ARG A 244 9.35 7.17 -16.63
CA ARG A 244 8.01 7.75 -16.69
C ARG A 244 7.37 7.90 -15.30
N ILE A 245 7.58 6.93 -14.40
CA ILE A 245 7.17 7.02 -13.00
C ILE A 245 7.85 8.19 -12.30
N VAL A 246 9.19 8.28 -12.39
CA VAL A 246 9.96 9.36 -11.74
C VAL A 246 9.54 10.73 -12.27
N ALA A 247 9.42 10.88 -13.59
CA ALA A 247 8.98 12.13 -14.20
C ALA A 247 7.59 12.56 -13.71
N SER A 248 6.65 11.60 -13.61
CA SER A 248 5.31 11.86 -13.11
C SER A 248 5.32 12.33 -11.65
N ILE A 249 6.12 11.69 -10.78
CA ILE A 249 6.20 12.08 -9.37
C ILE A 249 6.93 13.42 -9.20
N ALA A 250 7.97 13.68 -9.99
CA ALA A 250 8.67 14.98 -9.99
C ALA A 250 7.75 16.12 -10.41
N SER A 251 6.84 15.91 -11.38
CA SER A 251 5.85 16.91 -11.76
C SER A 251 4.87 17.22 -10.62
N LEU A 252 4.46 16.20 -9.84
CA LEU A 252 3.62 16.39 -8.66
C LEU A 252 4.35 17.14 -7.53
N GLN A 253 5.66 16.92 -7.38
CA GLN A 253 6.49 17.67 -6.44
C GLN A 253 6.51 19.16 -6.80
N SER A 254 6.69 19.49 -8.07
CA SER A 254 6.66 20.88 -8.56
C SER A 254 5.32 21.55 -8.30
N LEU A 255 4.18 20.82 -8.48
CA LEU A 255 2.85 21.29 -8.14
C LEU A 255 2.66 21.53 -6.64
N ALA A 256 3.33 20.74 -5.81
CA ALA A 256 3.31 20.94 -4.35
C ALA A 256 4.07 22.20 -3.95
N ALA A 257 5.23 22.46 -4.55
CA ALA A 257 6.09 23.61 -4.27
C ALA A 257 5.49 24.95 -4.75
N GLY A 258 4.81 24.97 -5.90
CA GLY A 258 4.13 26.15 -6.46
C GLY A 258 2.85 26.58 -5.72
N SER A 259 2.47 25.91 -4.64
CA SER A 259 1.29 26.25 -3.83
C SER A 259 1.62 27.29 -2.76
N PRO A 260 0.94 28.45 -2.67
CA PRO A 260 1.29 29.60 -1.82
C PRO A 260 1.15 29.40 -0.30
N ALA A 261 1.44 28.24 0.22
CA ALA A 261 1.26 27.91 1.65
C ALA A 261 2.50 27.30 2.32
N GLN A 262 3.72 27.55 1.80
CA GLN A 262 4.96 27.11 2.46
C GLN A 262 5.69 28.22 3.23
N SER A 263 5.13 29.45 3.25
CA SER A 263 5.65 30.54 4.08
C SER A 263 4.71 30.83 5.26
N GLN A 264 4.68 29.97 6.27
CA GLN A 264 4.34 30.34 7.65
C GLN A 264 4.68 29.18 8.59
#